data_57b2c408ac50f1721b97305a3c1a0609
#
_entry.id   57b2c408ac50f1721b97305a3c1a0609
#
_cell.length_a   1.000
_cell.length_b   1.000
_cell.length_c   1.000
_cell.angle_alpha   90.00
_cell.angle_beta   90.00
_cell.angle_gamma   90.00
#
_symmetry.space_group_name_H-M   'P 1'
#
loop_
_entity.id
_entity.type
_entity.pdbx_description
1 polymer ?
#
loop_
_entity_poly.entity_id
_entity_poly.type
_entity_poly.pdbx_seq_one_letter_code
_entity_poly.pdbx_strand_id
1 'polypeptide(L)'
;MPRGLLDETLETLKSANAGYEIADKRESGTKIDLAFKAELYDEQKLALTEMLKNDTGILSAGTGFGKTVTAAALIARRKTNTLILVQTHALLEQWKKSVKTFLDFAPGTIASGKDKSTGIVDIAIVKSLTENNSDRIKPRTHKYGMVIIDECHHVSAFSTENLASSFCAKYVYGLTATPIRRDGHQKIIFYQCGKILFSTSSKQMNKMQNFDHYFIPRFSNFHFKPDSNTTDKNRSINSYYAELIKNEARNELIAEDVKNAVKNGRTPLVLSDRIEHLETLEKCLKNSAKNVILITGRGTSKQKKTQLEKLNSIPKEESLIVLATGKYAGEGFDQPRLDTLMLVFPFSWKGTLAQYCGRLHRNFAGKNEVQIYDYVDFRIPVFDRMYQNRLKGYRQLGYSVKVDDEKSAGHQQNARSKIYSFAEYKTDFENDLACAKKSVTLFLPYLTKTQTQNFIHLVLKNIPDGARVLVFTKRAATAENQKKQDAMILQLENAGAKVEKRNELSQKTAIIDEKILWYGSVNFLSAPNFHTPSPQENEECTIRIFSAAVAQEIEAEMVGKEEES
;
A
#
# COMPACT_ATOMS: atom_id res chain seq x y z
N MET A 1 14.99 30.13 10.66
CA MET A 1 13.62 29.75 10.26
C MET A 1 13.70 28.60 9.26
N PRO A 2 12.89 27.56 9.38
CA PRO A 2 12.80 26.51 8.37
C PRO A 2 12.40 27.08 7.01
N ARG A 3 13.05 26.61 5.94
CA ARG A 3 12.88 27.19 4.58
C ARG A 3 11.46 27.05 4.01
N GLY A 4 10.74 26.00 4.40
CA GLY A 4 9.37 25.76 3.96
C GLY A 4 8.33 26.66 4.61
N LEU A 5 8.70 27.43 5.64
CA LEU A 5 7.82 28.38 6.32
C LEU A 5 8.01 29.83 5.84
N LEU A 6 8.86 30.08 4.84
CA LEU A 6 9.17 31.45 4.40
C LEU A 6 7.90 32.17 3.92
N ASP A 7 7.15 31.57 3.01
CA ASP A 7 5.93 32.18 2.44
C ASP A 7 4.90 32.48 3.55
N GLU A 8 4.61 31.51 4.44
CA GLU A 8 3.68 31.65 5.55
C GLU A 8 4.13 32.77 6.55
N THR A 9 5.44 32.82 6.83
CA THR A 9 5.99 33.88 7.70
C THR A 9 5.83 35.24 7.07
N LEU A 10 6.10 35.37 5.77
CA LEU A 10 5.94 36.64 5.06
C LEU A 10 4.49 37.11 4.99
N GLU A 11 3.55 36.19 4.77
CA GLU A 11 2.11 36.47 4.80
C GLU A 11 1.68 36.94 6.21
N THR A 12 2.16 36.26 7.26
CA THR A 12 1.87 36.64 8.64
C THR A 12 2.41 38.05 8.97
N LEU A 13 3.65 38.36 8.58
CA LEU A 13 4.23 39.70 8.78
C LEU A 13 3.47 40.77 8.01
N LYS A 14 3.06 40.49 6.77
CA LYS A 14 2.24 41.43 5.98
C LYS A 14 0.87 41.68 6.61
N SER A 15 0.20 40.63 7.07
CA SER A 15 -1.11 40.74 7.73
C SER A 15 -1.04 41.49 9.06
N ALA A 16 0.09 41.41 9.75
CA ALA A 16 0.37 42.15 10.98
C ALA A 16 0.89 43.59 10.71
N ASN A 17 1.01 44.04 9.46
CA ASN A 17 1.65 45.33 9.07
C ASN A 17 3.06 45.52 9.68
N ALA A 18 3.79 44.42 9.90
CA ALA A 18 5.14 44.47 10.45
C ALA A 18 6.16 44.72 9.34
N GLY A 19 7.04 45.69 9.55
CA GLY A 19 8.18 45.91 8.67
C GLY A 19 9.17 44.75 8.79
N TYR A 20 9.73 44.30 7.65
CA TYR A 20 10.74 43.24 7.64
C TYR A 20 11.77 43.49 6.54
N GLU A 21 12.96 42.94 6.74
CA GLU A 21 14.03 42.87 5.75
C GLU A 21 14.44 41.42 5.53
N ILE A 22 14.67 41.01 4.27
CA ILE A 22 15.11 39.68 3.92
C ILE A 22 16.59 39.71 3.55
N ALA A 23 17.43 39.10 4.39
CA ALA A 23 18.82 38.82 4.08
C ALA A 23 18.96 37.39 3.56
N ASP A 24 19.05 37.22 2.24
CA ASP A 24 19.25 35.89 1.63
C ASP A 24 20.72 35.46 1.75
N LYS A 25 20.99 34.47 2.61
CA LYS A 25 22.32 33.87 2.83
C LYS A 25 22.45 32.48 2.24
N ARG A 26 21.55 32.11 1.32
CA ARG A 26 21.57 30.79 0.70
C ARG A 26 22.68 30.69 -0.34
N GLU A 27 23.31 29.51 -0.43
CA GLU A 27 24.39 29.22 -1.37
C GLU A 27 23.82 28.85 -2.75
N SER A 28 24.19 29.59 -3.79
CA SER A 28 23.83 29.30 -5.18
C SER A 28 24.68 28.19 -5.79
N GLY A 29 25.76 27.79 -5.13
CA GLY A 29 26.68 26.74 -5.54
C GLY A 29 27.53 27.10 -6.77
N THR A 30 28.17 26.10 -7.34
CA THR A 30 29.02 26.22 -8.54
C THR A 30 28.20 25.87 -9.78
N LYS A 31 28.33 26.68 -10.82
CA LYS A 31 27.67 26.40 -12.11
C LYS A 31 28.24 25.13 -12.75
N ILE A 32 27.35 24.26 -13.21
CA ILE A 32 27.67 23.04 -13.96
C ILE A 32 26.96 23.06 -15.33
N ASP A 33 27.50 22.36 -16.29
CA ASP A 33 26.88 22.23 -17.61
C ASP A 33 26.78 20.75 -17.98
N LEU A 34 25.61 20.18 -17.68
CA LEU A 34 25.27 18.78 -17.96
C LEU A 34 24.04 18.72 -18.85
N ALA A 35 24.11 17.99 -19.95
CA ALA A 35 22.99 17.80 -20.87
C ALA A 35 22.10 16.64 -20.41
N PHE A 36 20.79 16.85 -20.44
CA PHE A 36 19.83 15.78 -20.21
C PHE A 36 19.65 14.92 -21.48
N LYS A 37 19.82 13.60 -21.37
CA LYS A 37 19.91 12.64 -22.47
C LYS A 37 18.66 11.78 -22.66
N ALA A 38 17.51 12.19 -22.13
CA ALA A 38 16.28 11.42 -22.28
C ALA A 38 15.10 12.34 -22.63
N GLU A 39 13.99 11.75 -23.00
CA GLU A 39 12.74 12.47 -23.22
C GLU A 39 11.81 12.27 -22.02
N LEU A 40 11.17 13.36 -21.55
CA LEU A 40 10.22 13.33 -20.47
C LEU A 40 8.80 13.13 -21.02
N TYR A 41 8.01 12.33 -20.33
CA TYR A 41 6.56 12.28 -20.53
C TYR A 41 5.91 13.62 -20.13
N ASP A 42 4.69 13.87 -20.59
CA ASP A 42 4.04 15.17 -20.41
C ASP A 42 3.83 15.54 -18.94
N GLU A 43 3.44 14.60 -18.09
CA GLU A 43 3.32 14.85 -16.66
C GLU A 43 4.68 15.08 -15.98
N GLN A 44 5.75 14.46 -16.46
CA GLN A 44 7.11 14.75 -15.98
C GLN A 44 7.56 16.15 -16.41
N LYS A 45 7.17 16.61 -17.61
CA LYS A 45 7.40 17.99 -18.08
C LYS A 45 6.66 19.01 -17.21
N LEU A 46 5.39 18.70 -16.87
CA LEU A 46 4.60 19.53 -15.95
C LEU A 46 5.25 19.60 -14.55
N ALA A 47 5.62 18.44 -13.99
CA ALA A 47 6.30 18.38 -12.70
C ALA A 47 7.61 19.18 -12.70
N LEU A 48 8.44 19.03 -13.73
CA LEU A 48 9.67 19.78 -13.90
C LEU A 48 9.40 21.29 -13.97
N THR A 49 8.37 21.72 -14.70
CA THR A 49 7.99 23.12 -14.83
C THR A 49 7.60 23.72 -13.48
N GLU A 50 6.79 23.00 -12.69
CA GLU A 50 6.41 23.48 -11.35
C GLU A 50 7.61 23.51 -10.39
N MET A 51 8.52 22.54 -10.47
CA MET A 51 9.74 22.55 -9.66
C MET A 51 10.68 23.70 -10.05
N LEU A 52 10.75 24.05 -11.33
CA LEU A 52 11.60 25.17 -11.80
C LEU A 52 11.07 26.55 -11.39
N LYS A 53 9.77 26.71 -11.13
CA LYS A 53 9.18 27.98 -10.63
C LYS A 53 9.53 28.26 -9.17
N ASN A 54 9.92 27.25 -8.40
CA ASN A 54 10.12 27.34 -6.97
C ASN A 54 11.55 26.91 -6.60
N ASP A 55 12.15 27.56 -5.61
CA ASP A 55 13.49 27.20 -5.11
C ASP A 55 13.44 25.96 -4.20
N THR A 56 12.31 25.73 -3.54
CA THR A 56 12.11 24.60 -2.62
C THR A 56 10.75 23.96 -2.84
N GLY A 57 10.65 22.64 -2.61
CA GLY A 57 9.38 21.95 -2.64
C GLY A 57 9.49 20.45 -2.83
N ILE A 58 8.35 19.80 -2.91
CA ILE A 58 8.24 18.35 -2.94
C ILE A 58 7.56 17.89 -4.23
N LEU A 59 8.20 16.92 -4.91
CA LEU A 59 7.58 16.11 -5.94
C LEU A 59 6.99 14.86 -5.30
N SER A 60 5.66 14.82 -5.20
CA SER A 60 4.89 13.70 -4.66
C SER A 60 4.29 12.88 -5.80
N ALA A 61 4.94 11.79 -6.16
CA ALA A 61 4.46 10.93 -7.25
C ALA A 61 4.72 9.46 -6.93
N GLY A 62 3.79 8.59 -7.32
CA GLY A 62 3.87 7.15 -7.05
C GLY A 62 5.12 6.50 -7.63
N THR A 63 5.39 5.26 -7.21
CA THR A 63 6.45 4.43 -7.79
C THR A 63 6.17 4.19 -9.28
N GLY A 64 7.18 4.34 -10.13
CA GLY A 64 6.98 4.21 -11.59
C GLY A 64 6.77 5.53 -12.33
N PHE A 65 6.49 6.65 -11.64
CA PHE A 65 6.39 7.98 -12.27
C PHE A 65 7.68 8.42 -12.98
N GLY A 66 8.84 7.94 -12.51
CA GLY A 66 10.13 8.41 -12.98
C GLY A 66 10.64 9.65 -12.22
N LYS A 67 10.39 9.73 -10.91
CA LYS A 67 10.91 10.82 -10.05
C LYS A 67 12.40 11.07 -10.25
N THR A 68 13.19 9.98 -10.38
CA THR A 68 14.63 10.06 -10.61
C THR A 68 14.99 10.68 -11.97
N VAL A 69 14.22 10.37 -13.02
CA VAL A 69 14.40 10.97 -14.37
C VAL A 69 14.05 12.46 -14.33
N THR A 70 12.92 12.82 -13.70
CA THR A 70 12.51 14.21 -13.55
C THR A 70 13.55 15.01 -12.75
N ALA A 71 14.11 14.42 -11.70
CA ALA A 71 15.17 15.05 -10.90
C ALA A 71 16.49 15.20 -11.70
N ALA A 72 16.85 14.24 -12.55
CA ALA A 72 18.00 14.39 -13.46
C ALA A 72 17.79 15.54 -14.46
N ALA A 73 16.58 15.68 -15.02
CA ALA A 73 16.23 16.81 -15.87
C ALA A 73 16.30 18.15 -15.10
N LEU A 74 15.87 18.16 -13.83
CA LEU A 74 15.96 19.34 -12.97
C LEU A 74 17.43 19.76 -12.73
N ILE A 75 18.34 18.81 -12.50
CA ILE A 75 19.78 19.07 -12.35
C ILE A 75 20.34 19.76 -13.61
N ALA A 76 20.03 19.20 -14.77
CA ALA A 76 20.49 19.77 -16.04
C ALA A 76 19.92 21.19 -16.30
N ARG A 77 18.68 21.45 -15.88
CA ARG A 77 18.02 22.76 -16.09
C ARG A 77 18.45 23.81 -15.07
N ARG A 78 18.69 23.46 -13.81
CA ARG A 78 19.18 24.38 -12.77
C ARG A 78 20.64 24.76 -12.96
N LYS A 79 21.42 23.93 -13.63
CA LYS A 79 22.83 24.18 -13.93
C LYS A 79 23.68 24.53 -12.71
N THR A 80 23.39 23.92 -11.57
CA THR A 80 24.15 24.12 -10.33
C THR A 80 24.54 22.79 -9.71
N ASN A 81 25.69 22.78 -9.05
CA ASN A 81 26.21 21.57 -8.42
C ASN A 81 25.23 21.03 -7.38
N THR A 82 25.10 19.69 -7.37
CA THR A 82 23.99 19.03 -6.71
C THR A 82 24.46 17.92 -5.78
N LEU A 83 23.90 17.88 -4.58
CA LEU A 83 24.00 16.77 -3.64
C LEU A 83 22.69 15.99 -3.60
N ILE A 84 22.74 14.69 -3.86
CA ILE A 84 21.60 13.77 -3.80
C ILE A 84 21.72 12.95 -2.51
N LEU A 85 20.71 13.01 -1.66
CA LEU A 85 20.65 12.30 -0.40
C LEU A 85 19.82 11.02 -0.55
N VAL A 86 20.38 9.90 -0.12
CA VAL A 86 19.74 8.59 -0.15
C VAL A 86 19.89 7.86 1.18
N GLN A 87 18.99 6.92 1.48
CA GLN A 87 19.00 6.19 2.75
C GLN A 87 19.87 4.92 2.72
N THR A 88 20.00 4.28 1.55
CA THR A 88 20.62 2.95 1.45
C THR A 88 21.66 2.88 0.33
N HIS A 89 22.56 1.91 0.43
CA HIS A 89 23.54 1.62 -0.64
C HIS A 89 22.87 1.20 -1.96
N ALA A 90 21.73 0.53 -1.87
CA ALA A 90 20.98 0.12 -3.06
C ALA A 90 20.46 1.33 -3.85
N LEU A 91 19.90 2.33 -3.14
CA LEU A 91 19.48 3.60 -3.76
C LEU A 91 20.67 4.39 -4.30
N LEU A 92 21.82 4.38 -3.61
CA LEU A 92 23.04 5.00 -4.10
C LEU A 92 23.46 4.42 -5.45
N GLU A 93 23.52 3.11 -5.59
CA GLU A 93 23.88 2.45 -6.84
C GLU A 93 22.82 2.69 -7.94
N GLN A 94 21.55 2.71 -7.59
CA GLN A 94 20.47 3.08 -8.52
C GLN A 94 20.64 4.51 -9.05
N TRP A 95 20.90 5.47 -8.16
CA TRP A 95 21.13 6.87 -8.54
C TRP A 95 22.40 7.03 -9.39
N LYS A 96 23.49 6.32 -9.07
CA LYS A 96 24.70 6.31 -9.91
C LYS A 96 24.38 5.90 -11.34
N LYS A 97 23.65 4.80 -11.51
CA LYS A 97 23.23 4.32 -12.81
C LYS A 97 22.35 5.36 -13.52
N SER A 98 21.41 5.96 -12.83
CA SER A 98 20.49 6.95 -13.40
C SER A 98 21.21 8.24 -13.82
N VAL A 99 22.09 8.78 -12.99
CA VAL A 99 22.90 9.97 -13.34
C VAL A 99 23.78 9.67 -14.56
N LYS A 100 24.42 8.49 -14.60
CA LYS A 100 25.23 8.10 -15.78
C LYS A 100 24.38 7.97 -17.04
N THR A 101 23.18 7.38 -16.93
CA THR A 101 22.28 7.18 -18.07
C THR A 101 21.69 8.50 -18.59
N PHE A 102 21.21 9.36 -17.68
CA PHE A 102 20.42 10.53 -18.07
C PHE A 102 21.22 11.82 -18.21
N LEU A 103 22.40 11.92 -17.57
CA LEU A 103 23.27 13.11 -17.63
C LEU A 103 24.63 12.80 -18.24
N ASP A 104 24.89 11.54 -18.62
CA ASP A 104 26.18 11.06 -19.12
C ASP A 104 27.37 11.44 -18.23
N PHE A 105 27.14 11.49 -16.92
CA PHE A 105 28.10 11.90 -15.91
C PHE A 105 28.28 10.81 -14.84
N ALA A 106 29.53 10.56 -14.44
CA ALA A 106 29.84 9.63 -13.35
C ALA A 106 29.80 10.39 -12.00
N PRO A 107 28.75 10.25 -11.19
CA PRO A 107 28.62 11.01 -9.95
C PRO A 107 29.64 10.56 -8.90
N GLY A 108 30.06 11.48 -8.06
CA GLY A 108 30.83 11.17 -6.86
C GLY A 108 29.96 10.50 -5.79
N THR A 109 30.60 9.93 -4.77
CA THR A 109 29.86 9.22 -3.70
C THR A 109 30.44 9.50 -2.33
N ILE A 110 29.55 9.64 -1.33
CA ILE A 110 29.88 9.78 0.10
C ILE A 110 29.16 8.67 0.85
N ALA A 111 29.88 7.60 1.17
CA ALA A 111 29.29 6.41 1.79
C ALA A 111 30.31 5.59 2.57
N SER A 112 29.91 4.95 3.66
CA SER A 112 30.74 4.01 4.46
C SER A 112 32.09 4.59 4.89
N GLY A 113 32.12 5.84 5.33
CA GLY A 113 33.35 6.52 5.74
C GLY A 113 34.27 6.98 4.60
N LYS A 114 33.94 6.67 3.34
CA LYS A 114 34.70 7.08 2.16
C LYS A 114 34.03 8.28 1.50
N ASP A 115 34.82 9.32 1.23
CA ASP A 115 34.42 10.51 0.49
C ASP A 115 35.14 10.53 -0.87
N LYS A 116 34.35 10.31 -1.95
CA LYS A 116 34.78 10.36 -3.34
C LYS A 116 33.94 11.39 -4.09
N SER A 117 33.63 12.52 -3.44
CA SER A 117 32.86 13.60 -4.03
C SER A 117 33.61 14.26 -5.19
N THR A 118 32.86 14.65 -6.21
CA THR A 118 33.37 15.42 -7.37
C THR A 118 33.14 16.90 -7.23
N GLY A 119 32.17 17.31 -6.39
CA GLY A 119 31.70 18.69 -6.26
C GLY A 119 30.77 19.14 -7.39
N ILE A 120 30.41 18.24 -8.31
CA ILE A 120 29.54 18.50 -9.47
C ILE A 120 28.15 17.88 -9.23
N VAL A 121 28.04 16.54 -9.30
CA VAL A 121 26.87 15.80 -8.85
C VAL A 121 27.37 14.67 -7.95
N ASP A 122 26.95 14.69 -6.72
CA ASP A 122 27.40 13.74 -5.73
C ASP A 122 26.21 13.09 -5.03
N ILE A 123 26.36 11.81 -4.67
CA ILE A 123 25.33 11.02 -4.00
C ILE A 123 25.84 10.63 -2.63
N ALA A 124 25.11 10.99 -1.59
CA ALA A 124 25.49 10.70 -0.22
C ALA A 124 24.46 9.83 0.50
N ILE A 125 24.95 8.84 1.24
CA ILE A 125 24.11 8.16 2.23
C ILE A 125 24.01 9.07 3.46
N VAL A 126 22.76 9.37 3.88
CA VAL A 126 22.48 10.30 4.99
C VAL A 126 23.36 10.03 6.21
N LYS A 127 23.45 8.78 6.65
CA LYS A 127 24.28 8.37 7.80
C LYS A 127 25.78 8.65 7.63
N SER A 128 26.27 8.84 6.42
CA SER A 128 27.69 9.12 6.15
C SER A 128 28.05 10.60 6.21
N LEU A 129 27.05 11.48 6.34
CA LEU A 129 27.23 12.93 6.44
C LEU A 129 27.30 13.43 7.87
N THR A 130 26.97 12.61 8.86
CA THR A 130 27.11 12.91 10.28
C THR A 130 28.48 12.43 10.79
N GLU A 131 29.08 13.18 11.70
CA GLU A 131 30.31 12.76 12.39
C GLU A 131 29.98 11.75 13.47
N ASN A 132 30.78 10.68 13.60
CA ASN A 132 30.73 9.59 14.56
C ASN A 132 29.79 9.81 15.76
N ASN A 133 28.53 9.40 15.63
CA ASN A 133 27.46 9.55 16.64
C ASN A 133 27.24 10.96 17.23
N SER A 134 27.78 11.99 16.62
CA SER A 134 27.49 13.39 16.99
C SER A 134 26.53 14.02 15.97
N ASP A 135 25.69 14.95 16.43
CA ASP A 135 24.79 15.73 15.58
C ASP A 135 25.54 16.75 14.68
N ARG A 136 26.87 16.68 14.67
CA ARG A 136 27.71 17.55 13.85
C ARG A 136 27.78 17.06 12.42
N ILE A 137 27.44 17.96 11.52
CA ILE A 137 27.41 17.73 10.07
C ILE A 137 28.74 18.13 9.47
N LYS A 138 29.25 17.33 8.53
CA LYS A 138 30.52 17.62 7.89
C LYS A 138 30.45 18.94 7.11
N PRO A 139 31.37 19.90 7.30
CA PRO A 139 31.31 21.24 6.70
C PRO A 139 31.22 21.29 5.17
N ARG A 140 31.59 20.19 4.48
CA ARG A 140 31.58 20.09 3.01
C ARG A 140 30.17 20.10 2.39
N THR A 141 29.12 19.82 3.17
CA THR A 141 27.74 19.84 2.70
C THR A 141 27.22 21.25 2.37
N HIS A 142 27.90 22.29 2.82
CA HIS A 142 27.53 23.70 2.58
C HIS A 142 27.90 24.23 1.18
N LYS A 143 28.61 23.46 0.36
CA LYS A 143 29.12 23.93 -0.95
C LYS A 143 28.20 23.69 -2.13
N TYR A 144 27.08 23.00 -1.93
CA TYR A 144 26.15 22.67 -3.01
C TYR A 144 25.04 23.71 -3.11
N GLY A 145 24.76 24.15 -4.33
CA GLY A 145 23.65 25.06 -4.61
C GLY A 145 22.31 24.35 -4.68
N MET A 146 22.31 23.04 -4.91
CA MET A 146 21.10 22.22 -4.91
C MET A 146 21.25 20.97 -4.09
N VAL A 147 20.20 20.62 -3.32
CA VAL A 147 20.06 19.36 -2.60
C VAL A 147 18.78 18.66 -3.04
N ILE A 148 18.88 17.40 -3.41
CA ILE A 148 17.75 16.53 -3.71
C ILE A 148 17.67 15.44 -2.63
N ILE A 149 16.53 15.31 -1.97
CA ILE A 149 16.31 14.35 -0.89
C ILE A 149 15.37 13.27 -1.42
N ASP A 150 15.93 12.11 -1.72
CA ASP A 150 15.13 10.96 -2.17
C ASP A 150 14.45 10.29 -0.97
N GLU A 151 13.20 9.84 -1.17
CA GLU A 151 12.31 9.35 -0.12
C GLU A 151 12.25 10.30 1.08
N CYS A 152 11.96 11.57 0.80
CA CYS A 152 12.00 12.66 1.79
C CYS A 152 11.04 12.48 2.98
N HIS A 153 10.13 11.50 2.93
CA HIS A 153 9.32 11.11 4.08
C HIS A 153 10.15 10.58 5.26
N HIS A 154 11.42 10.24 5.06
CA HIS A 154 12.37 9.90 6.12
C HIS A 154 13.00 11.13 6.81
N VAL A 155 12.80 12.35 6.31
CA VAL A 155 13.41 13.58 6.87
C VAL A 155 12.98 13.85 8.31
N SER A 156 11.84 13.39 8.74
CA SER A 156 11.36 13.55 10.10
C SER A 156 12.04 12.64 11.15
N ALA A 157 12.96 11.76 10.76
CA ALA A 157 13.87 11.16 11.73
C ALA A 157 14.86 12.22 12.22
N PHE A 158 15.07 12.31 13.52
CA PHE A 158 15.86 13.38 14.19
C PHE A 158 17.22 13.68 13.51
N SER A 159 17.97 12.63 13.17
CA SER A 159 19.26 12.79 12.48
C SER A 159 19.14 13.37 11.06
N THR A 160 18.06 13.05 10.35
CA THR A 160 17.82 13.52 8.98
C THR A 160 17.23 14.93 8.98
N GLU A 161 16.45 15.29 9.98
CA GLU A 161 15.93 16.64 10.18
C GLU A 161 17.06 17.63 10.45
N ASN A 162 17.96 17.31 11.38
CA ASN A 162 19.14 18.12 11.68
C ASN A 162 20.02 18.31 10.44
N LEU A 163 20.20 17.24 9.65
CA LEU A 163 20.92 17.33 8.39
C LEU A 163 20.21 18.26 7.39
N ALA A 164 18.89 18.09 7.21
CA ALA A 164 18.12 18.89 6.27
C ALA A 164 18.09 20.39 6.64
N SER A 165 18.04 20.70 7.93
CA SER A 165 18.06 22.09 8.43
C SER A 165 19.42 22.78 8.27
N SER A 166 20.50 22.02 8.18
CA SER A 166 21.87 22.55 8.10
C SER A 166 22.31 22.95 6.69
N PHE A 167 21.62 22.52 5.63
CA PHE A 167 21.99 22.88 4.27
C PHE A 167 21.74 24.37 4.00
N CYS A 168 22.75 25.05 3.49
CA CYS A 168 22.65 26.45 3.01
C CYS A 168 22.24 26.52 1.53
N ALA A 169 22.02 25.42 0.86
CA ALA A 169 21.69 25.36 -0.56
C ALA A 169 20.44 26.20 -0.90
N LYS A 170 20.52 26.95 -1.99
CA LYS A 170 19.42 27.76 -2.52
C LYS A 170 18.24 26.84 -2.92
N TYR A 171 18.54 25.74 -3.59
CA TYR A 171 17.53 24.82 -4.11
C TYR A 171 17.45 23.55 -3.27
N VAL A 172 16.27 23.23 -2.73
CA VAL A 172 16.05 22.00 -1.98
C VAL A 172 14.76 21.34 -2.41
N TYR A 173 14.88 20.11 -2.94
CA TYR A 173 13.74 19.36 -3.44
C TYR A 173 13.63 18.00 -2.79
N GLY A 174 12.43 17.70 -2.27
CA GLY A 174 12.07 16.39 -1.78
C GLY A 174 11.40 15.54 -2.86
N LEU A 175 11.76 14.26 -2.94
CA LEU A 175 11.09 13.28 -3.79
C LEU A 175 10.44 12.24 -2.89
N THR A 176 9.16 11.91 -3.09
CA THR A 176 8.50 10.86 -2.32
C THR A 176 7.32 10.26 -3.08
N ALA A 177 7.01 8.99 -2.81
CA ALA A 177 5.77 8.37 -3.26
C ALA A 177 4.61 8.63 -2.28
N THR A 178 4.91 8.89 -1.02
CA THR A 178 3.94 9.02 0.07
C THR A 178 4.35 10.17 1.00
N PRO A 179 3.81 11.38 0.80
CA PRO A 179 4.14 12.53 1.66
C PRO A 179 3.54 12.43 3.06
N ILE A 180 2.53 11.56 3.24
CA ILE A 180 1.84 11.35 4.53
C ILE A 180 2.56 10.24 5.30
N ARG A 181 2.85 10.50 6.58
CA ARG A 181 3.55 9.56 7.46
C ARG A 181 2.61 8.86 8.42
N ARG A 182 3.02 7.66 8.84
CA ARG A 182 2.30 6.83 9.81
C ARG A 182 2.21 7.46 11.20
N ASP A 183 3.24 8.25 11.57
CA ASP A 183 3.37 8.91 12.87
C ASP A 183 2.82 10.33 12.92
N GLY A 184 2.26 10.84 11.82
CA GLY A 184 1.70 12.19 11.75
C GLY A 184 2.72 13.33 11.64
N HIS A 185 4.03 13.03 11.67
CA HIS A 185 5.11 14.03 11.63
C HIS A 185 5.44 14.57 10.23
N GLN A 186 4.52 14.46 9.26
CA GLN A 186 4.70 14.98 7.90
C GLN A 186 4.95 16.49 7.84
N LYS A 187 4.54 17.26 8.85
CA LYS A 187 4.80 18.70 8.90
C LYS A 187 6.29 19.03 8.85
N ILE A 188 7.14 18.18 9.46
CA ILE A 188 8.59 18.34 9.45
C ILE A 188 9.14 18.28 8.02
N ILE A 189 8.59 17.43 7.17
CA ILE A 189 8.98 17.32 5.77
C ILE A 189 8.70 18.64 5.05
N PHE A 190 7.52 19.24 5.29
CA PHE A 190 7.15 20.52 4.68
C PHE A 190 8.00 21.67 5.21
N TYR A 191 8.37 21.66 6.49
CA TYR A 191 9.26 22.67 7.07
C TYR A 191 10.65 22.64 6.44
N GLN A 192 11.17 21.46 6.09
CA GLN A 192 12.52 21.30 5.55
C GLN A 192 12.59 21.36 4.03
N CYS A 193 11.59 20.84 3.32
CA CYS A 193 11.59 20.73 1.86
C CYS A 193 10.65 21.74 1.17
N GLY A 194 9.72 22.37 1.90
CA GLY A 194 8.69 23.22 1.31
C GLY A 194 7.39 22.45 0.99
N LYS A 195 6.45 23.14 0.34
CA LYS A 195 5.15 22.61 -0.05
C LYS A 195 5.25 21.57 -1.17
N ILE A 196 4.18 20.79 -1.36
CA ILE A 196 4.06 19.92 -2.52
C ILE A 196 3.83 20.79 -3.76
N LEU A 197 4.78 20.74 -4.69
CA LEU A 197 4.73 21.50 -5.94
C LEU A 197 3.96 20.77 -7.03
N PHE A 198 4.08 19.46 -7.03
CA PHE A 198 3.38 18.60 -7.98
C PHE A 198 3.02 17.28 -7.32
N SER A 199 1.80 16.83 -7.54
CA SER A 199 1.38 15.50 -7.09
C SER A 199 0.59 14.79 -8.19
N THR A 200 0.85 13.49 -8.34
CA THR A 200 0.04 12.63 -9.19
C THR A 200 -0.81 11.71 -8.35
N SER A 201 -2.10 11.58 -8.67
CA SER A 201 -2.90 10.52 -8.10
C SER A 201 -2.49 9.17 -8.70
N SER A 202 -2.55 8.11 -7.90
CA SER A 202 -2.28 6.75 -8.40
C SER A 202 -3.20 6.35 -9.56
N LYS A 203 -4.44 6.86 -9.59
CA LYS A 203 -5.38 6.69 -10.71
C LYS A 203 -4.90 7.33 -12.01
N GLN A 204 -4.29 8.51 -11.93
CA GLN A 204 -3.68 9.15 -13.11
C GLN A 204 -2.46 8.36 -13.59
N MET A 205 -1.65 7.86 -12.67
CA MET A 205 -0.50 7.02 -13.02
C MET A 205 -0.89 5.72 -13.72
N ASN A 206 -1.94 5.04 -13.26
CA ASN A 206 -2.41 3.81 -13.90
C ASN A 206 -2.89 4.04 -15.33
N LYS A 207 -3.47 5.22 -15.62
CA LYS A 207 -3.85 5.60 -16.99
C LYS A 207 -2.65 5.81 -17.92
N MET A 208 -1.47 6.09 -17.37
CA MET A 208 -0.22 6.26 -18.13
C MET A 208 0.51 4.94 -18.38
N GLN A 209 0.11 3.88 -17.72
CA GLN A 209 0.69 2.55 -17.87
C GLN A 209 -0.12 1.75 -18.90
N ASN A 210 0.56 1.08 -19.81
CA ASN A 210 -0.06 0.31 -20.90
C ASN A 210 -0.50 -1.09 -20.45
N PHE A 211 -0.87 -1.28 -19.18
CA PHE A 211 -1.32 -2.57 -18.64
C PHE A 211 -2.37 -2.37 -17.54
N ASP A 212 -3.25 -3.35 -17.42
CA ASP A 212 -4.33 -3.35 -16.44
C ASP A 212 -3.82 -3.74 -15.04
N HIS A 213 -4.54 -3.26 -14.01
CA HIS A 213 -4.19 -3.47 -12.60
C HIS A 213 -5.29 -4.25 -11.89
N TYR A 214 -4.99 -5.49 -11.52
CA TYR A 214 -5.93 -6.38 -10.86
C TYR A 214 -5.48 -6.77 -9.45
N PHE A 215 -6.45 -6.81 -8.55
CA PHE A 215 -6.35 -7.30 -7.20
C PHE A 215 -7.26 -8.53 -7.05
N ILE A 216 -6.72 -9.62 -6.51
CA ILE A 216 -7.36 -10.92 -6.35
C ILE A 216 -7.38 -11.24 -4.86
N PRO A 217 -8.52 -11.08 -4.15
CA PRO A 217 -8.64 -11.51 -2.76
C PRO A 217 -8.71 -13.02 -2.68
N ARG A 218 -7.84 -13.62 -1.85
CA ARG A 218 -7.83 -15.07 -1.56
C ARG A 218 -8.17 -15.27 -0.10
N PHE A 219 -9.38 -15.69 0.17
CA PHE A 219 -9.82 -15.98 1.54
C PHE A 219 -9.19 -17.29 2.03
N SER A 220 -8.57 -17.24 3.21
CA SER A 220 -7.93 -18.40 3.81
C SER A 220 -8.76 -18.93 4.97
N ASN A 221 -8.76 -20.26 5.16
CA ASN A 221 -9.39 -20.92 6.30
C ASN A 221 -8.50 -20.92 7.54
N PHE A 222 -7.51 -20.03 7.59
CA PHE A 222 -6.65 -19.93 8.75
C PHE A 222 -7.44 -19.53 9.99
N HIS A 223 -7.45 -20.40 10.98
CA HIS A 223 -8.00 -20.14 12.29
C HIS A 223 -6.97 -20.54 13.36
N PHE A 224 -7.01 -19.84 14.45
CA PHE A 224 -6.18 -20.17 15.60
C PHE A 224 -6.89 -21.24 16.45
N LYS A 225 -6.21 -22.35 16.75
CA LYS A 225 -6.72 -23.33 17.73
C LYS A 225 -6.35 -22.83 19.13
N PRO A 226 -7.32 -22.52 19.99
CA PRO A 226 -7.01 -22.11 21.35
C PRO A 226 -6.38 -23.25 22.12
N ASP A 227 -5.20 -23.04 22.67
CA ASP A 227 -4.70 -23.87 23.74
C ASP A 227 -5.59 -23.67 24.98
N SER A 228 -5.96 -24.76 25.65
CA SER A 228 -6.90 -24.80 26.77
C SER A 228 -6.56 -23.89 27.96
N ASN A 229 -5.41 -23.24 27.97
CA ASN A 229 -4.87 -22.46 29.11
C ASN A 229 -4.72 -20.95 28.87
N THR A 230 -5.07 -20.39 27.73
CA THR A 230 -4.88 -18.94 27.47
C THR A 230 -6.13 -18.30 26.88
N THR A 231 -6.69 -17.32 27.58
CA THR A 231 -7.77 -16.48 27.06
C THR A 231 -7.26 -15.57 25.95
N ASP A 232 -8.01 -15.43 24.85
CA ASP A 232 -7.66 -14.66 23.63
C ASP A 232 -7.25 -13.19 23.88
N LYS A 233 -7.64 -12.62 25.01
CA LYS A 233 -7.42 -11.20 25.33
C LYS A 233 -5.96 -10.81 25.57
N ASN A 234 -5.07 -11.77 25.86
CA ASN A 234 -3.67 -11.49 26.24
C ASN A 234 -2.63 -12.00 25.23
N ARG A 235 -3.03 -12.40 24.03
CA ARG A 235 -2.10 -12.96 23.05
C ARG A 235 -1.36 -11.87 22.28
N SER A 236 -0.04 -12.06 22.15
CA SER A 236 0.78 -11.18 21.32
C SER A 236 0.52 -11.43 19.84
N ILE A 237 0.58 -10.40 19.01
CA ILE A 237 0.47 -10.53 17.55
C ILE A 237 1.52 -11.51 16.97
N ASN A 238 2.66 -11.64 17.63
CA ASN A 238 3.72 -12.55 17.21
C ASN A 238 3.33 -14.04 17.33
N SER A 239 2.47 -14.41 18.30
CA SER A 239 1.97 -15.79 18.38
C SER A 239 1.05 -16.11 17.20
N TYR A 240 0.19 -15.19 16.78
CA TYR A 240 -0.62 -15.37 15.56
C TYR A 240 0.25 -15.49 14.31
N TYR A 241 1.32 -14.70 14.20
CA TYR A 241 2.26 -14.82 13.09
C TYR A 241 3.01 -16.16 13.08
N ALA A 242 3.40 -16.66 14.23
CA ALA A 242 4.09 -17.95 14.34
C ALA A 242 3.24 -19.13 13.88
N GLU A 243 1.95 -19.11 14.21
CA GLU A 243 1.00 -20.14 13.75
C GLU A 243 0.64 -19.97 12.27
N LEU A 244 0.45 -18.74 11.80
CA LEU A 244 0.12 -18.46 10.41
C LEU A 244 1.19 -19.02 9.45
N ILE A 245 2.47 -18.80 9.75
CA ILE A 245 3.57 -19.27 8.88
C ILE A 245 3.72 -20.79 8.85
N LYS A 246 3.21 -21.49 9.88
CA LYS A 246 3.23 -22.96 9.99
C LYS A 246 1.97 -23.63 9.41
N ASN A 247 0.93 -22.85 9.12
CA ASN A 247 -0.34 -23.41 8.67
C ASN A 247 -0.18 -24.05 7.27
N GLU A 248 -0.25 -25.37 7.21
CA GLU A 248 -0.01 -26.15 5.99
C GLU A 248 -1.04 -25.84 4.91
N ALA A 249 -2.34 -25.85 5.24
CA ALA A 249 -3.40 -25.60 4.25
C ALA A 249 -3.27 -24.21 3.62
N ARG A 250 -2.92 -23.18 4.41
CA ARG A 250 -2.66 -21.83 3.91
C ARG A 250 -1.42 -21.78 3.01
N ASN A 251 -0.36 -22.48 3.39
CA ASN A 251 0.87 -22.53 2.60
C ASN A 251 0.67 -23.31 1.29
N GLU A 252 -0.17 -24.36 1.28
CA GLU A 252 -0.58 -25.08 0.09
C GLU A 252 -1.38 -24.18 -0.86
N LEU A 253 -2.37 -23.45 -0.36
CA LEU A 253 -3.13 -22.47 -1.14
C LEU A 253 -2.20 -21.45 -1.81
N ILE A 254 -1.24 -20.89 -1.06
CA ILE A 254 -0.24 -19.96 -1.59
C ILE A 254 0.61 -20.63 -2.68
N ALA A 255 1.10 -21.83 -2.40
CA ALA A 255 1.95 -22.55 -3.35
C ALA A 255 1.20 -22.90 -4.64
N GLU A 256 -0.07 -23.26 -4.56
CA GLU A 256 -0.93 -23.53 -5.72
C GLU A 256 -1.14 -22.27 -6.56
N ASP A 257 -1.50 -21.14 -5.96
CA ASP A 257 -1.66 -19.87 -6.66
C ASP A 257 -0.36 -19.45 -7.37
N VAL A 258 0.80 -19.62 -6.73
CA VAL A 258 2.12 -19.33 -7.33
C VAL A 258 2.38 -20.25 -8.52
N LYS A 259 2.11 -21.57 -8.39
CA LYS A 259 2.27 -22.54 -9.48
C LYS A 259 1.38 -22.20 -10.67
N ASN A 260 0.12 -21.85 -10.40
CA ASN A 260 -0.83 -21.45 -11.42
C ASN A 260 -0.39 -20.17 -12.13
N ALA A 261 0.12 -19.16 -11.40
CA ALA A 261 0.68 -17.96 -12.01
C ALA A 261 1.85 -18.30 -12.96
N VAL A 262 2.80 -19.14 -12.53
CA VAL A 262 3.93 -19.58 -13.38
C VAL A 262 3.46 -20.37 -14.60
N LYS A 263 2.51 -21.27 -14.43
CA LYS A 263 1.91 -22.07 -15.54
C LYS A 263 1.26 -21.16 -16.59
N ASN A 264 0.70 -20.03 -16.16
CA ASN A 264 0.13 -19.01 -17.03
C ASN A 264 1.19 -18.02 -17.58
N GLY A 265 2.48 -18.36 -17.51
CA GLY A 265 3.58 -17.54 -18.05
C GLY A 265 3.92 -16.31 -17.22
N ARG A 266 3.42 -16.17 -16.01
CA ARG A 266 3.65 -15.01 -15.15
C ARG A 266 4.92 -15.13 -14.31
N THR A 267 5.40 -14.00 -13.84
CA THR A 267 6.60 -13.92 -12.99
C THR A 267 6.23 -13.42 -11.59
N PRO A 268 5.93 -14.32 -10.63
CA PRO A 268 5.48 -13.95 -9.30
C PRO A 268 6.63 -13.49 -8.38
N LEU A 269 6.33 -12.43 -7.60
CA LEU A 269 7.07 -11.98 -6.44
C LEU A 269 6.27 -12.35 -5.18
N VAL A 270 6.82 -13.21 -4.34
CA VAL A 270 6.22 -13.65 -3.07
C VAL A 270 6.83 -12.85 -1.92
N LEU A 271 6.02 -12.09 -1.19
CA LEU A 271 6.48 -11.23 -0.10
C LEU A 271 6.00 -11.70 1.27
N SER A 272 6.95 -11.92 2.17
CA SER A 272 6.72 -12.15 3.60
C SER A 272 7.74 -11.38 4.43
N ASP A 273 7.33 -10.88 5.59
CA ASP A 273 8.26 -10.26 6.55
C ASP A 273 9.00 -11.30 7.42
N ARG A 274 8.66 -12.58 7.28
CA ARG A 274 9.28 -13.69 8.01
C ARG A 274 10.09 -14.58 7.07
N ILE A 275 11.39 -14.68 7.34
CA ILE A 275 12.32 -15.49 6.51
C ILE A 275 11.96 -16.97 6.58
N GLU A 276 11.60 -17.47 7.76
CA GLU A 276 11.16 -18.85 7.96
C GLU A 276 9.95 -19.22 7.08
N HIS A 277 9.02 -18.29 6.91
CA HIS A 277 7.88 -18.47 6.00
C HIS A 277 8.33 -18.58 4.55
N LEU A 278 9.25 -17.71 4.12
CA LEU A 278 9.81 -17.77 2.77
C LEU A 278 10.59 -19.06 2.51
N GLU A 279 11.36 -19.54 3.50
CA GLU A 279 12.09 -20.81 3.42
C GLU A 279 11.13 -22.03 3.32
N THR A 280 9.99 -21.96 4.01
CA THR A 280 8.92 -22.98 3.90
C THR A 280 8.30 -22.97 2.50
N LEU A 281 7.93 -21.80 2.00
CA LEU A 281 7.36 -21.65 0.65
C LEU A 281 8.38 -22.00 -0.45
N GLU A 282 9.66 -21.67 -0.27
CA GLU A 282 10.73 -22.07 -1.20
C GLU A 282 10.78 -23.58 -1.38
N LYS A 283 10.68 -24.34 -0.28
CA LYS A 283 10.64 -25.83 -0.33
C LYS A 283 9.43 -26.32 -1.12
N CYS A 284 8.25 -25.73 -0.90
CA CYS A 284 7.02 -26.11 -1.62
C CYS A 284 7.07 -25.75 -3.13
N LEU A 285 7.89 -24.76 -3.50
CA LEU A 285 7.97 -24.21 -4.85
C LEU A 285 9.21 -24.65 -5.64
N LYS A 286 10.10 -25.45 -5.03
CA LYS A 286 11.43 -25.79 -5.59
C LYS A 286 11.42 -26.27 -7.04
N ASN A 287 10.38 -26.98 -7.46
CA ASN A 287 10.24 -27.54 -8.80
C ASN A 287 9.15 -26.85 -9.65
N SER A 288 8.64 -25.70 -9.19
CA SER A 288 7.51 -25.02 -9.84
C SER A 288 7.93 -24.02 -10.91
N ALA A 289 9.21 -23.70 -10.99
CA ALA A 289 9.81 -22.86 -12.03
C ALA A 289 11.26 -23.32 -12.27
N LYS A 290 11.82 -22.95 -13.44
CA LYS A 290 13.24 -23.20 -13.73
C LYS A 290 14.16 -22.47 -12.76
N ASN A 291 13.75 -21.29 -12.31
CA ASN A 291 14.50 -20.48 -11.36
C ASN A 291 13.59 -20.10 -10.17
N VAL A 292 13.99 -20.48 -8.98
CA VAL A 292 13.39 -20.06 -7.72
C VAL A 292 14.47 -19.33 -6.92
N ILE A 293 14.28 -18.05 -6.65
CA ILE A 293 15.30 -17.18 -6.03
C ILE A 293 14.76 -16.62 -4.73
N LEU A 294 15.40 -16.98 -3.63
CA LEU A 294 15.11 -16.41 -2.30
C LEU A 294 16.07 -15.24 -2.03
N ILE A 295 15.50 -14.05 -1.79
CA ILE A 295 16.25 -12.82 -1.52
C ILE A 295 15.87 -12.31 -0.14
N THR A 296 16.76 -12.45 0.81
CA THR A 296 16.57 -11.96 2.17
C THR A 296 17.62 -10.89 2.52
N GLY A 297 17.31 -10.09 3.53
CA GLY A 297 18.30 -9.14 4.06
C GLY A 297 19.51 -9.78 4.76
N ARG A 298 19.54 -11.11 4.92
CA ARG A 298 20.65 -11.86 5.52
C ARG A 298 21.84 -11.96 4.56
N GLY A 299 23.03 -12.03 5.12
CA GLY A 299 24.28 -12.19 4.36
C GLY A 299 25.09 -10.91 4.18
N THR A 300 26.33 -11.08 3.73
CA THR A 300 27.27 -9.99 3.47
C THR A 300 26.87 -9.17 2.24
N SER A 301 27.36 -7.95 2.13
CA SER A 301 27.13 -7.11 0.93
C SER A 301 27.55 -7.79 -0.37
N LYS A 302 28.60 -8.63 -0.33
CA LYS A 302 29.08 -9.41 -1.47
C LYS A 302 28.07 -10.48 -1.87
N GLN A 303 27.54 -11.23 -0.91
CA GLN A 303 26.52 -12.27 -1.18
C GLN A 303 25.24 -11.68 -1.75
N LYS A 304 24.77 -10.54 -1.21
CA LYS A 304 23.60 -9.83 -1.75
C LYS A 304 23.81 -9.37 -3.20
N LYS A 305 24.99 -8.84 -3.49
CA LYS A 305 25.35 -8.43 -4.87
C LYS A 305 25.34 -9.63 -5.82
N THR A 306 25.95 -10.74 -5.44
CA THR A 306 25.95 -11.97 -6.25
C THR A 306 24.54 -12.52 -6.48
N GLN A 307 23.66 -12.48 -5.49
CA GLN A 307 22.25 -12.89 -5.65
C GLN A 307 21.50 -11.99 -6.66
N LEU A 308 21.72 -10.68 -6.61
CA LEU A 308 21.13 -9.74 -7.58
C LEU A 308 21.71 -9.93 -8.99
N GLU A 309 22.99 -10.15 -9.11
CA GLU A 309 23.64 -10.47 -10.39
C GLU A 309 23.07 -11.76 -10.98
N LYS A 310 22.93 -12.82 -10.18
CA LYS A 310 22.28 -14.06 -10.57
C LYS A 310 20.85 -13.82 -11.05
N LEU A 311 20.05 -13.06 -10.30
CA LEU A 311 18.67 -12.74 -10.69
C LEU A 311 18.62 -11.99 -12.04
N ASN A 312 19.50 -11.03 -12.24
CA ASN A 312 19.55 -10.22 -13.47
C ASN A 312 20.12 -10.98 -14.69
N SER A 313 20.85 -12.06 -14.45
CA SER A 313 21.40 -12.90 -15.54
C SER A 313 20.43 -13.97 -16.05
N ILE A 314 19.27 -14.17 -15.38
CA ILE A 314 18.28 -15.15 -15.79
C ILE A 314 17.63 -14.72 -17.12
N PRO A 315 17.67 -15.56 -18.17
CA PRO A 315 17.04 -15.28 -19.44
C PRO A 315 15.55 -14.96 -19.30
N LYS A 316 15.04 -14.08 -20.16
CA LYS A 316 13.63 -13.63 -20.10
C LYS A 316 12.63 -14.75 -20.36
N GLU A 317 13.04 -15.73 -21.13
CA GLU A 317 12.25 -16.89 -21.58
C GLU A 317 12.13 -17.95 -20.47
N GLU A 318 13.00 -17.90 -19.47
CA GLU A 318 12.98 -18.86 -18.38
C GLU A 318 11.99 -18.45 -17.29
N SER A 319 11.21 -19.43 -16.80
CA SER A 319 10.29 -19.20 -15.70
C SER A 319 11.04 -18.83 -14.41
N LEU A 320 10.48 -17.88 -13.66
CA LEU A 320 11.12 -17.31 -12.48
C LEU A 320 10.08 -17.09 -11.37
N ILE A 321 10.42 -17.54 -10.17
CA ILE A 321 9.76 -17.18 -8.92
C ILE A 321 10.76 -16.41 -8.06
N VAL A 322 10.36 -15.27 -7.55
CA VAL A 322 11.16 -14.49 -6.59
C VAL A 322 10.47 -14.49 -5.24
N LEU A 323 11.16 -14.96 -4.21
CA LEU A 323 10.70 -14.85 -2.81
C LEU A 323 11.58 -13.79 -2.13
N ALA A 324 10.95 -12.81 -1.47
CA ALA A 324 11.70 -11.73 -0.85
C ALA A 324 11.06 -11.24 0.45
N THR A 325 11.91 -10.69 1.36
CA THR A 325 11.38 -9.96 2.50
C THR A 325 10.88 -8.57 2.06
N GLY A 326 9.78 -8.11 2.67
CA GLY A 326 9.17 -6.83 2.33
C GLY A 326 10.14 -5.65 2.40
N LYS A 327 11.01 -5.63 3.41
CA LYS A 327 12.05 -4.61 3.55
C LYS A 327 13.02 -4.59 2.35
N TYR A 328 13.43 -5.75 1.88
CA TYR A 328 14.36 -5.84 0.74
C TYR A 328 13.67 -5.49 -0.59
N ALA A 329 12.44 -5.96 -0.77
CA ALA A 329 11.64 -5.59 -1.94
C ALA A 329 11.31 -4.08 -1.96
N GLY A 330 11.16 -3.44 -0.80
CA GLY A 330 10.87 -2.01 -0.66
C GLY A 330 12.02 -1.10 -1.12
N GLU A 331 13.28 -1.48 -0.90
CA GLU A 331 14.43 -0.58 -1.00
C GLU A 331 15.51 -1.09 -2.00
N GLY A 332 15.33 -0.89 -3.30
CA GLY A 332 16.45 -1.08 -4.25
C GLY A 332 16.43 -2.36 -5.08
N PHE A 333 15.34 -3.10 -5.06
CA PHE A 333 15.12 -4.23 -5.96
C PHE A 333 14.39 -3.77 -7.23
N ASP A 334 14.98 -3.97 -8.39
CA ASP A 334 14.41 -3.58 -9.69
C ASP A 334 14.44 -4.77 -10.66
N GLN A 335 13.27 -5.38 -10.90
CA GLN A 335 13.11 -6.48 -11.85
C GLN A 335 11.85 -6.21 -12.69
N PRO A 336 12.02 -5.61 -13.89
CA PRO A 336 10.89 -5.14 -14.70
C PRO A 336 9.92 -6.24 -15.17
N ARG A 337 10.38 -7.50 -15.29
CA ARG A 337 9.54 -8.63 -15.72
C ARG A 337 8.49 -9.08 -14.70
N LEU A 338 8.59 -8.65 -13.44
CA LEU A 338 7.61 -8.99 -12.41
C LEU A 338 6.24 -8.42 -12.78
N ASP A 339 5.22 -9.26 -12.77
CA ASP A 339 3.85 -8.92 -13.13
C ASP A 339 2.81 -9.45 -12.13
N THR A 340 3.22 -10.28 -11.18
CA THR A 340 2.36 -10.85 -10.16
C THR A 340 2.99 -10.66 -8.78
N LEU A 341 2.19 -10.23 -7.81
CA LEU A 341 2.60 -10.03 -6.42
C LEU A 341 1.74 -10.91 -5.52
N MET A 342 2.39 -11.74 -4.68
CA MET A 342 1.74 -12.57 -3.66
C MET A 342 2.02 -11.96 -2.29
N LEU A 343 1.03 -11.34 -1.66
CA LEU A 343 1.13 -10.76 -0.32
C LEU A 343 0.78 -11.81 0.72
N VAL A 344 1.74 -12.67 1.02
CA VAL A 344 1.53 -13.87 1.85
C VAL A 344 1.62 -13.62 3.35
N PHE A 345 1.99 -12.41 3.77
CA PHE A 345 2.12 -12.04 5.18
C PHE A 345 1.28 -10.78 5.51
N PRO A 346 0.50 -10.79 6.62
CA PRO A 346 -0.39 -9.67 6.95
C PRO A 346 0.38 -8.39 7.31
N PHE A 347 -0.04 -7.26 6.76
CA PHE A 347 0.43 -5.92 7.12
C PHE A 347 -0.69 -4.89 6.88
N SER A 348 -0.55 -3.71 7.47
CA SER A 348 -1.63 -2.71 7.51
C SER A 348 -1.32 -1.40 6.79
N TRP A 349 -0.04 -1.12 6.47
CA TRP A 349 0.36 0.23 6.05
C TRP A 349 0.16 0.51 4.56
N LYS A 350 -0.64 1.56 4.23
CA LYS A 350 -0.94 1.97 2.84
C LYS A 350 0.33 2.33 2.04
N GLY A 351 1.31 3.00 2.67
CA GLY A 351 2.58 3.35 2.03
C GLY A 351 3.40 2.13 1.63
N THR A 352 3.45 1.10 2.49
CA THR A 352 4.08 -0.19 2.20
C THR A 352 3.41 -0.89 1.02
N LEU A 353 2.05 -0.88 0.98
CA LEU A 353 1.31 -1.43 -0.14
C LEU A 353 1.69 -0.73 -1.46
N ALA A 354 1.70 0.60 -1.48
CA ALA A 354 2.07 1.37 -2.66
C ALA A 354 3.51 1.08 -3.15
N GLN A 355 4.45 0.89 -2.22
CA GLN A 355 5.82 0.49 -2.54
C GLN A 355 5.89 -0.91 -3.16
N TYR A 356 5.17 -1.88 -2.60
CA TYR A 356 5.15 -3.26 -3.10
C TYR A 356 4.48 -3.34 -4.48
N CYS A 357 3.31 -2.72 -4.65
CA CYS A 357 2.62 -2.62 -5.94
C CYS A 357 3.50 -1.95 -6.99
N GLY A 358 4.23 -0.91 -6.61
CA GLY A 358 5.14 -0.18 -7.51
C GLY A 358 6.28 -1.03 -8.09
N ARG A 359 6.58 -2.19 -7.52
CA ARG A 359 7.56 -3.14 -8.10
C ARG A 359 7.03 -3.78 -9.37
N LEU A 360 5.71 -3.91 -9.50
CA LEU A 360 5.08 -4.42 -10.71
C LEU A 360 4.94 -3.34 -11.81
N HIS A 361 4.98 -2.07 -11.43
CA HIS A 361 4.67 -0.93 -12.31
C HIS A 361 5.86 -0.52 -13.22
N ARG A 362 6.76 -1.44 -13.52
CA ARG A 362 7.84 -1.25 -14.51
C ARG A 362 7.36 -1.71 -15.88
N ASN A 363 7.58 -0.88 -16.90
CA ASN A 363 7.30 -1.27 -18.27
C ASN A 363 8.21 -2.43 -18.68
N PHE A 364 7.60 -3.44 -19.26
CA PHE A 364 8.29 -4.61 -19.80
C PHE A 364 7.54 -5.09 -21.03
N ALA A 365 8.26 -5.49 -22.07
CA ALA A 365 7.66 -5.97 -23.31
C ALA A 365 6.78 -7.20 -23.05
N GLY A 366 5.54 -7.17 -23.53
CA GLY A 366 4.55 -8.24 -23.33
C GLY A 366 3.78 -8.20 -22.01
N LYS A 367 4.02 -7.22 -21.13
CA LYS A 367 3.24 -7.05 -19.91
C LYS A 367 1.92 -6.31 -20.24
N ASN A 368 0.80 -7.03 -20.19
CA ASN A 368 -0.54 -6.49 -20.45
C ASN A 368 -1.36 -6.25 -19.19
N GLU A 369 -1.03 -6.91 -18.09
CA GLU A 369 -1.68 -6.75 -16.80
C GLU A 369 -0.72 -7.05 -15.65
N VAL A 370 -1.02 -6.47 -14.49
CA VAL A 370 -0.41 -6.82 -13.21
C VAL A 370 -1.45 -7.36 -12.26
N GLN A 371 -1.09 -8.38 -11.49
CA GLN A 371 -1.99 -9.04 -10.54
C GLN A 371 -1.40 -9.04 -9.13
N ILE A 372 -2.26 -8.78 -8.14
CA ILE A 372 -1.90 -8.88 -6.72
C ILE A 372 -2.82 -9.88 -6.06
N TYR A 373 -2.27 -10.97 -5.57
CA TYR A 373 -2.95 -11.92 -4.71
C TYR A 373 -2.78 -11.47 -3.26
N ASP A 374 -3.88 -11.21 -2.58
CA ASP A 374 -3.89 -10.82 -1.17
C ASP A 374 -4.62 -11.86 -0.35
N TYR A 375 -3.91 -12.53 0.56
CA TYR A 375 -4.46 -13.60 1.39
C TYR A 375 -5.17 -13.00 2.60
N VAL A 376 -6.49 -13.22 2.65
CA VAL A 376 -7.41 -12.64 3.63
C VAL A 376 -7.67 -13.64 4.75
N ASP A 377 -6.97 -13.46 5.87
CA ASP A 377 -7.12 -14.29 7.07
C ASP A 377 -8.24 -13.72 7.95
N PHE A 378 -9.47 -13.74 7.45
CA PHE A 378 -10.63 -13.00 7.98
C PHE A 378 -11.11 -13.48 9.35
N ARG A 379 -10.76 -14.70 9.76
CA ARG A 379 -11.13 -15.26 11.06
C ARG A 379 -10.32 -14.66 12.22
N ILE A 380 -9.21 -14.02 11.94
CA ILE A 380 -8.36 -13.37 12.93
C ILE A 380 -8.62 -11.85 12.92
N PRO A 381 -9.29 -11.28 13.94
CA PRO A 381 -9.75 -9.87 13.89
C PRO A 381 -8.64 -8.85 13.63
N VAL A 382 -7.40 -9.10 14.07
CA VAL A 382 -6.28 -8.21 13.81
C VAL A 382 -5.82 -8.28 12.35
N PHE A 383 -5.85 -9.45 11.73
CA PHE A 383 -5.47 -9.63 10.32
C PHE A 383 -6.56 -9.11 9.39
N ASP A 384 -7.83 -9.31 9.76
CA ASP A 384 -8.95 -8.72 9.05
C ASP A 384 -8.86 -7.19 9.02
N ARG A 385 -8.62 -6.53 10.15
CA ARG A 385 -8.39 -5.06 10.17
C ARG A 385 -7.22 -4.64 9.28
N MET A 386 -6.14 -5.42 9.23
CA MET A 386 -5.01 -5.14 8.34
C MET A 386 -5.43 -5.23 6.87
N TYR A 387 -6.22 -6.24 6.51
CA TYR A 387 -6.79 -6.37 5.17
C TYR A 387 -7.70 -5.19 4.81
N GLN A 388 -8.61 -4.78 5.70
CA GLN A 388 -9.49 -3.64 5.47
C GLN A 388 -8.69 -2.35 5.17
N ASN A 389 -7.54 -2.16 5.81
CA ASN A 389 -6.65 -1.04 5.51
C ASN A 389 -5.97 -1.18 4.14
N ARG A 390 -5.62 -2.41 3.71
CA ARG A 390 -5.08 -2.65 2.36
C ARG A 390 -6.15 -2.44 1.29
N LEU A 391 -7.40 -2.83 1.56
CA LEU A 391 -8.53 -2.63 0.64
C LEU A 391 -8.69 -1.15 0.28
N LYS A 392 -8.61 -0.25 1.27
CA LYS A 392 -8.56 1.21 1.05
C LYS A 392 -7.39 1.61 0.14
N GLY A 393 -6.24 0.99 0.35
CA GLY A 393 -5.04 1.21 -0.47
C GLY A 393 -5.23 0.78 -1.94
N TYR A 394 -5.80 -0.40 -2.20
CA TYR A 394 -6.08 -0.85 -3.57
C TYR A 394 -7.02 0.08 -4.31
N ARG A 395 -8.07 0.57 -3.64
CA ARG A 395 -8.98 1.56 -4.21
C ARG A 395 -8.25 2.87 -4.57
N GLN A 396 -7.39 3.37 -3.68
CA GLN A 396 -6.60 4.58 -3.91
C GLN A 396 -5.59 4.41 -5.06
N LEU A 397 -5.00 3.21 -5.16
CA LEU A 397 -4.08 2.84 -6.24
C LEU A 397 -4.81 2.55 -7.56
N GLY A 398 -6.15 2.47 -7.57
CA GLY A 398 -6.94 2.26 -8.78
C GLY A 398 -6.94 0.82 -9.31
N TYR A 399 -6.72 -0.17 -8.43
CA TYR A 399 -6.84 -1.58 -8.78
C TYR A 399 -8.30 -1.98 -8.95
N SER A 400 -8.56 -2.82 -9.95
CA SER A 400 -9.84 -3.47 -10.17
C SER A 400 -9.85 -4.87 -9.54
N VAL A 401 -11.01 -5.33 -9.10
CA VAL A 401 -11.15 -6.68 -8.54
C VAL A 401 -11.17 -7.70 -9.67
N LYS A 402 -10.38 -8.75 -9.55
CA LYS A 402 -10.45 -9.94 -10.40
C LYS A 402 -10.76 -11.14 -9.51
N VAL A 403 -11.68 -11.97 -9.95
CA VAL A 403 -12.01 -13.23 -9.29
C VAL A 403 -11.39 -14.35 -10.11
N ASP A 404 -10.60 -15.18 -9.44
CA ASP A 404 -9.94 -16.32 -10.07
C ASP A 404 -10.86 -17.55 -9.93
N ASP A 405 -11.87 -17.62 -10.80
CA ASP A 405 -12.87 -18.69 -10.82
C ASP A 405 -12.64 -19.53 -12.08
N GLU A 406 -12.06 -20.71 -11.95
CA GLU A 406 -11.84 -21.64 -13.07
C GLU A 406 -13.12 -22.05 -13.81
N LYS A 407 -14.28 -21.90 -13.16
CA LYS A 407 -15.60 -22.28 -13.70
C LYS A 407 -16.34 -21.12 -14.38
N SER A 408 -15.84 -19.94 -14.31
CA SER A 408 -16.53 -18.72 -14.77
C SER A 408 -15.73 -18.00 -15.84
N ALA A 409 -15.61 -18.62 -17.01
CA ALA A 409 -15.03 -17.96 -18.19
C ALA A 409 -15.92 -16.78 -18.65
N GLY A 410 -15.63 -15.57 -18.16
CA GLY A 410 -16.32 -14.42 -18.71
C GLY A 410 -15.88 -13.09 -18.15
N HIS A 411 -15.43 -12.20 -19.02
CA HIS A 411 -15.18 -10.77 -18.78
C HIS A 411 -16.36 -10.05 -18.06
N GLN A 412 -17.57 -10.60 -18.14
CA GLN A 412 -18.78 -10.04 -17.51
C GLN A 412 -18.79 -10.13 -15.98
N GLN A 413 -18.14 -11.13 -15.36
CA GLN A 413 -18.13 -11.27 -13.90
C GLN A 413 -17.13 -10.33 -13.23
N ASN A 414 -15.98 -10.09 -13.86
CA ASN A 414 -15.02 -9.11 -13.37
C ASN A 414 -15.58 -7.69 -13.41
N ALA A 415 -16.44 -7.37 -14.38
CA ALA A 415 -17.14 -6.08 -14.47
C ALA A 415 -18.14 -5.85 -13.34
N ARG A 416 -18.61 -6.94 -12.67
CA ARG A 416 -19.57 -6.88 -11.55
C ARG A 416 -18.89 -6.86 -10.18
N SER A 417 -17.59 -7.20 -10.09
CA SER A 417 -16.82 -7.15 -8.85
C SER A 417 -16.08 -5.83 -8.75
N LYS A 418 -16.21 -5.13 -7.61
CA LYS A 418 -15.70 -3.76 -7.48
C LYS A 418 -15.39 -3.43 -6.01
N ILE A 419 -14.46 -2.49 -5.79
CA ILE A 419 -14.20 -1.88 -4.48
C ILE A 419 -15.00 -0.57 -4.40
N TYR A 420 -15.79 -0.42 -3.34
CA TYR A 420 -16.63 0.75 -3.07
C TYR A 420 -16.12 1.52 -1.86
N SER A 421 -16.27 2.85 -1.89
CA SER A 421 -16.23 3.67 -0.68
C SER A 421 -17.57 3.67 0.02
N PHE A 422 -17.60 4.20 1.24
CA PHE A 422 -18.83 4.43 2.00
C PHE A 422 -19.87 5.26 1.22
N ALA A 423 -19.43 6.22 0.43
CA ALA A 423 -20.34 7.08 -0.36
C ALA A 423 -20.94 6.39 -1.60
N GLU A 424 -20.28 5.32 -2.09
CA GLU A 424 -20.63 4.72 -3.41
C GLU A 424 -21.41 3.40 -3.28
N TYR A 425 -21.26 2.66 -2.18
CA TYR A 425 -21.74 1.26 -2.11
C TYR A 425 -23.27 1.12 -2.06
N LYS A 426 -23.96 2.10 -1.49
CA LYS A 426 -25.35 1.98 -1.04
C LYS A 426 -26.32 1.59 -2.15
N THR A 427 -26.25 2.27 -3.29
CA THR A 427 -27.15 2.03 -4.42
C THR A 427 -27.02 0.60 -4.95
N ASP A 428 -25.78 0.13 -5.18
CA ASP A 428 -25.56 -1.21 -5.73
C ASP A 428 -25.89 -2.29 -4.68
N PHE A 429 -25.63 -2.03 -3.39
CA PHE A 429 -25.97 -2.93 -2.30
C PHE A 429 -27.49 -3.08 -2.13
N GLU A 430 -28.24 -1.96 -2.12
CA GLU A 430 -29.70 -1.96 -2.05
C GLU A 430 -30.34 -2.64 -3.27
N ASN A 431 -29.76 -2.47 -4.47
CA ASN A 431 -30.19 -3.16 -5.68
C ASN A 431 -29.95 -4.69 -5.57
N ASP A 432 -28.79 -5.10 -5.08
CA ASP A 432 -28.50 -6.52 -4.88
C ASP A 432 -29.49 -7.16 -3.87
N LEU A 433 -29.80 -6.45 -2.79
CA LEU A 433 -30.78 -6.90 -1.79
C LEU A 433 -32.21 -6.97 -2.37
N ALA A 434 -32.61 -5.96 -3.13
CA ALA A 434 -33.94 -5.91 -3.75
C ALA A 434 -34.13 -7.00 -4.84
N CYS A 435 -33.02 -7.46 -5.44
CA CYS A 435 -33.03 -8.52 -6.45
C CYS A 435 -32.83 -9.93 -5.87
N ALA A 436 -32.70 -10.07 -4.56
CA ALA A 436 -32.51 -11.34 -3.87
C ALA A 436 -33.71 -12.30 -4.08
N LYS A 437 -33.44 -13.56 -4.43
CA LYS A 437 -34.48 -14.55 -4.75
C LYS A 437 -34.39 -15.82 -3.92
N LYS A 438 -33.19 -16.21 -3.47
CA LYS A 438 -32.94 -17.48 -2.77
C LYS A 438 -32.58 -17.28 -1.31
N SER A 439 -31.63 -16.43 -1.05
CA SER A 439 -31.09 -16.25 0.30
C SER A 439 -30.42 -14.90 0.51
N VAL A 440 -30.52 -14.43 1.75
CA VAL A 440 -29.75 -13.30 2.25
C VAL A 440 -29.16 -13.68 3.60
N THR A 441 -27.83 -13.72 3.68
CA THR A 441 -27.11 -13.99 4.93
C THR A 441 -26.28 -12.77 5.32
N LEU A 442 -26.54 -12.21 6.50
CA LEU A 442 -25.89 -11.01 7.01
C LEU A 442 -25.09 -11.30 8.28
N PHE A 443 -23.88 -10.79 8.34
CA PHE A 443 -23.03 -10.77 9.53
C PHE A 443 -22.82 -9.30 9.94
N LEU A 444 -23.50 -8.89 11.02
CA LEU A 444 -23.57 -7.52 11.49
C LEU A 444 -23.21 -7.45 12.98
N PRO A 445 -22.01 -6.97 13.36
CA PRO A 445 -21.62 -6.90 14.77
C PRO A 445 -22.59 -6.08 15.64
N TYR A 446 -23.26 -5.11 15.02
CA TYR A 446 -24.19 -4.21 15.71
C TYR A 446 -25.46 -4.01 14.89
N LEU A 447 -26.61 -4.02 15.57
CA LEU A 447 -27.92 -3.64 15.01
C LEU A 447 -28.30 -2.24 15.51
N THR A 448 -28.91 -1.44 14.63
CA THR A 448 -29.53 -0.15 15.01
C THR A 448 -30.98 -0.15 14.55
N LYS A 449 -31.83 0.65 15.24
CA LYS A 449 -33.26 0.73 14.94
C LYS A 449 -33.51 1.09 13.46
N THR A 450 -32.79 2.09 12.95
CA THR A 450 -32.91 2.54 11.56
C THR A 450 -32.50 1.45 10.58
N GLN A 451 -31.39 0.74 10.86
CA GLN A 451 -30.91 -0.37 10.01
C GLN A 451 -31.91 -1.52 9.96
N THR A 452 -32.44 -1.91 11.12
CA THR A 452 -33.45 -2.97 11.22
C THR A 452 -34.69 -2.64 10.39
N GLN A 453 -35.22 -1.42 10.54
CA GLN A 453 -36.40 -0.97 9.80
C GLN A 453 -36.17 -0.90 8.29
N ASN A 454 -35.01 -0.39 7.86
CA ASN A 454 -34.65 -0.34 6.45
C ASN A 454 -34.54 -1.74 5.85
N PHE A 455 -33.92 -2.66 6.55
CA PHE A 455 -33.77 -4.05 6.08
C PHE A 455 -35.10 -4.76 5.96
N ILE A 456 -35.99 -4.61 6.95
CA ILE A 456 -37.35 -5.16 6.90
C ILE A 456 -38.08 -4.62 5.66
N HIS A 457 -37.96 -3.32 5.41
CA HIS A 457 -38.65 -2.69 4.28
C HIS A 457 -38.07 -3.09 2.92
N LEU A 458 -36.76 -3.14 2.79
CA LEU A 458 -36.08 -3.43 1.52
C LEU A 458 -36.12 -4.93 1.14
N VAL A 459 -35.96 -5.79 2.13
CA VAL A 459 -35.75 -7.24 1.90
C VAL A 459 -36.94 -8.05 2.34
N LEU A 460 -37.26 -8.05 3.63
CA LEU A 460 -38.21 -9.00 4.19
C LEU A 460 -39.65 -8.84 3.69
N LYS A 461 -40.01 -7.65 3.20
CA LYS A 461 -41.31 -7.42 2.57
C LYS A 461 -41.35 -7.77 1.07
N ASN A 462 -40.20 -7.92 0.43
CA ASN A 462 -40.10 -8.06 -1.03
C ASN A 462 -39.45 -9.38 -1.47
N ILE A 463 -38.80 -10.10 -0.56
CA ILE A 463 -38.15 -11.37 -0.90
C ILE A 463 -39.22 -12.45 -1.16
N PRO A 464 -39.06 -13.34 -2.17
CA PRO A 464 -40.01 -14.40 -2.45
C PRO A 464 -40.26 -15.33 -1.26
N ASP A 465 -41.51 -15.84 -1.16
CA ASP A 465 -41.85 -16.85 -0.17
C ASP A 465 -40.93 -18.08 -0.26
N GLY A 466 -40.42 -18.52 0.88
CA GLY A 466 -39.49 -19.65 0.97
C GLY A 466 -38.00 -19.27 0.82
N ALA A 467 -37.68 -18.02 0.57
CA ALA A 467 -36.29 -17.57 0.59
C ALA A 467 -35.73 -17.56 2.04
N ARG A 468 -34.46 -17.96 2.17
CA ARG A 468 -33.77 -18.04 3.46
C ARG A 468 -33.17 -16.68 3.84
N VAL A 469 -33.55 -16.12 4.98
CA VAL A 469 -32.93 -14.91 5.52
C VAL A 469 -32.31 -15.20 6.87
N LEU A 470 -30.98 -15.09 6.96
CA LEU A 470 -30.19 -15.32 8.17
C LEU A 470 -29.49 -14.01 8.58
N VAL A 471 -29.55 -13.67 9.85
CA VAL A 471 -28.85 -12.52 10.40
C VAL A 471 -28.03 -12.96 11.62
N PHE A 472 -26.73 -12.81 11.53
CA PHE A 472 -25.83 -13.06 12.64
C PHE A 472 -25.43 -11.73 13.27
N THR A 473 -25.53 -11.64 14.60
CA THR A 473 -25.17 -10.43 15.35
C THR A 473 -24.40 -10.76 16.62
N LYS A 474 -23.56 -9.83 17.06
CA LYS A 474 -22.80 -9.99 18.29
C LYS A 474 -23.69 -9.74 19.51
N ARG A 475 -23.51 -10.51 20.59
CA ARG A 475 -24.16 -10.23 21.88
C ARG A 475 -23.71 -8.86 22.41
N ALA A 476 -24.64 -8.07 22.93
CA ALA A 476 -24.32 -6.76 23.48
C ALA A 476 -23.53 -6.89 24.80
N ALA A 477 -22.63 -5.94 25.05
CA ALA A 477 -21.76 -5.97 26.22
C ALA A 477 -22.46 -5.62 27.55
N THR A 478 -23.60 -4.91 27.51
CA THR A 478 -24.35 -4.49 28.70
C THR A 478 -25.78 -4.94 28.61
N ALA A 479 -26.43 -5.19 29.78
CA ALA A 479 -27.82 -5.61 29.86
C ALA A 479 -28.81 -4.61 29.23
N GLU A 480 -28.52 -3.30 29.32
CA GLU A 480 -29.36 -2.25 28.72
C GLU A 480 -29.31 -2.30 27.19
N ASN A 481 -28.10 -2.41 26.64
CA ASN A 481 -27.91 -2.54 25.20
C ASN A 481 -28.46 -3.87 24.66
N GLN A 482 -28.39 -4.94 25.48
CA GLN A 482 -28.99 -6.22 25.14
C GLN A 482 -30.50 -6.13 24.99
N LYS A 483 -31.21 -5.46 25.91
CA LYS A 483 -32.66 -5.24 25.79
C LYS A 483 -33.05 -4.47 24.53
N LYS A 484 -32.28 -3.43 24.19
CA LYS A 484 -32.48 -2.68 22.92
C LYS A 484 -32.26 -3.58 21.69
N GLN A 485 -31.22 -4.41 21.72
CA GLN A 485 -30.92 -5.35 20.66
C GLN A 485 -32.00 -6.43 20.53
N ASP A 486 -32.48 -6.99 21.64
CA ASP A 486 -33.53 -8.02 21.64
C ASP A 486 -34.84 -7.50 21.03
N ALA A 487 -35.18 -6.25 21.25
CA ALA A 487 -36.35 -5.61 20.61
C ALA A 487 -36.16 -5.51 19.07
N MET A 488 -34.97 -5.26 18.58
CA MET A 488 -34.68 -5.24 17.14
C MET A 488 -34.66 -6.64 16.54
N ILE A 489 -34.12 -7.61 17.26
CA ILE A 489 -34.14 -9.02 16.87
C ILE A 489 -35.58 -9.50 16.72
N LEU A 490 -36.43 -9.25 17.69
CA LEU A 490 -37.85 -9.61 17.63
C LEU A 490 -38.57 -9.01 16.41
N GLN A 491 -38.22 -7.77 16.02
CA GLN A 491 -38.76 -7.16 14.79
C GLN A 491 -38.31 -7.91 13.52
N LEU A 492 -37.04 -8.33 13.45
CA LEU A 492 -36.52 -9.11 12.32
C LEU A 492 -37.17 -10.49 12.25
N GLU A 493 -37.32 -11.18 13.37
CA GLU A 493 -37.94 -12.50 13.45
C GLU A 493 -39.42 -12.47 13.09
N ASN A 494 -40.17 -11.47 13.61
CA ASN A 494 -41.57 -11.26 13.24
C ASN A 494 -41.74 -10.92 11.72
N ALA A 495 -40.70 -10.41 11.09
CA ALA A 495 -40.71 -10.11 9.66
C ALA A 495 -40.19 -11.30 8.80
N GLY A 496 -39.85 -12.45 9.40
CA GLY A 496 -39.47 -13.68 8.68
C GLY A 496 -37.97 -13.97 8.62
N ALA A 497 -37.11 -13.21 9.27
CA ALA A 497 -35.68 -13.53 9.35
C ALA A 497 -35.39 -14.49 10.52
N LYS A 498 -34.43 -15.40 10.37
CA LYS A 498 -33.83 -16.13 11.47
C LYS A 498 -32.62 -15.34 11.99
N VAL A 499 -32.59 -15.04 13.31
CA VAL A 499 -31.50 -14.27 13.92
C VAL A 499 -30.70 -15.12 14.90
N GLU A 500 -29.40 -15.15 14.74
CA GLU A 500 -28.48 -15.87 15.63
C GLU A 500 -27.51 -14.90 16.31
N LYS A 501 -27.35 -15.04 17.64
CA LYS A 501 -26.43 -14.25 18.46
C LYS A 501 -25.12 -14.98 18.63
N ARG A 502 -24.01 -14.33 18.34
CA ARG A 502 -22.65 -14.85 18.54
C ARG A 502 -21.90 -14.09 19.62
N ASN A 503 -21.03 -14.77 20.34
CA ASN A 503 -20.16 -14.15 21.35
C ASN A 503 -19.09 -13.27 20.70
N GLU A 504 -18.57 -13.72 19.56
CA GLU A 504 -17.54 -13.01 18.79
C GLU A 504 -17.98 -12.86 17.33
N LEU A 505 -18.14 -11.62 16.92
CA LEU A 505 -18.40 -11.24 15.55
C LEU A 505 -17.79 -9.86 15.31
N SER A 506 -16.86 -9.75 14.38
CA SER A 506 -16.23 -8.49 13.99
C SER A 506 -16.41 -8.16 12.50
N GLN A 507 -16.67 -9.17 11.71
CA GLN A 507 -16.82 -9.09 10.26
C GLN A 507 -18.14 -8.40 9.91
N LYS A 508 -18.11 -7.56 8.88
CA LYS A 508 -19.27 -6.96 8.26
C LYS A 508 -19.42 -7.54 6.87
N THR A 509 -20.33 -8.48 6.73
CA THR A 509 -20.45 -9.31 5.54
C THR A 509 -21.91 -9.45 5.16
N ALA A 510 -22.20 -9.42 3.87
CA ALA A 510 -23.48 -9.82 3.32
C ALA A 510 -23.28 -10.77 2.16
N ILE A 511 -24.05 -11.87 2.17
CA ILE A 511 -24.04 -12.87 1.10
C ILE A 511 -25.46 -12.94 0.54
N ILE A 512 -25.59 -12.75 -0.77
CA ILE A 512 -26.88 -12.65 -1.44
C ILE A 512 -26.95 -13.72 -2.53
N ASP A 513 -28.01 -14.53 -2.48
CA ASP A 513 -28.29 -15.63 -3.42
C ASP A 513 -27.14 -16.62 -3.61
N GLU A 514 -26.25 -16.76 -2.59
CA GLU A 514 -25.06 -17.61 -2.66
C GLU A 514 -24.12 -17.28 -3.84
N LYS A 515 -24.18 -16.03 -4.35
CA LYS A 515 -23.44 -15.58 -5.56
C LYS A 515 -22.72 -14.27 -5.37
N ILE A 516 -23.25 -13.41 -4.52
CA ILE A 516 -22.72 -12.06 -4.31
C ILE A 516 -22.22 -11.98 -2.87
N LEU A 517 -20.95 -11.71 -2.72
CA LEU A 517 -20.32 -11.43 -1.43
C LEU A 517 -20.03 -9.93 -1.33
N TRP A 518 -20.56 -9.30 -0.30
CA TRP A 518 -20.14 -8.01 0.18
C TRP A 518 -19.31 -8.17 1.46
N TYR A 519 -18.09 -7.65 1.45
CA TYR A 519 -17.17 -7.80 2.57
C TYR A 519 -16.35 -6.53 2.77
N GLY A 520 -16.29 -6.00 4.01
CA GLY A 520 -15.54 -4.77 4.22
C GLY A 520 -15.67 -4.16 5.63
N SER A 521 -15.25 -2.91 5.74
CA SER A 521 -15.36 -2.12 6.98
C SER A 521 -16.69 -1.38 7.09
N VAL A 522 -17.44 -1.26 5.99
CA VAL A 522 -18.72 -0.56 5.95
C VAL A 522 -19.79 -1.32 6.73
N ASN A 523 -20.54 -0.63 7.54
CA ASN A 523 -21.73 -1.20 8.16
C ASN A 523 -22.90 -1.10 7.16
N PHE A 524 -23.25 -2.21 6.51
CA PHE A 524 -24.12 -2.26 5.34
C PHE A 524 -25.53 -1.68 5.54
N LEU A 525 -26.06 -1.75 6.73
CA LEU A 525 -27.42 -1.29 7.01
C LEU A 525 -27.45 0.06 7.75
N SER A 526 -26.30 0.75 7.91
CA SER A 526 -26.35 2.10 8.49
C SER A 526 -26.99 3.08 7.52
N ALA A 527 -28.04 3.77 7.97
CA ALA A 527 -28.49 4.95 7.25
C ALA A 527 -27.36 5.98 7.24
N PRO A 528 -27.03 6.64 6.13
CA PRO A 528 -26.26 7.84 6.20
C PRO A 528 -27.07 8.81 7.06
N ASN A 529 -26.56 9.15 8.24
CA ASN A 529 -27.03 10.34 8.91
C ASN A 529 -26.85 11.48 7.90
N PHE A 530 -27.83 12.36 7.76
CA PHE A 530 -27.79 13.58 6.93
C PHE A 530 -26.67 14.56 7.34
N HIS A 531 -25.74 14.12 8.16
CA HIS A 531 -24.50 14.82 8.50
C HIS A 531 -23.42 14.45 7.50
N THR A 532 -22.65 15.42 7.10
CA THR A 532 -21.37 15.20 6.37
C THR A 532 -20.62 14.05 7.04
N PRO A 533 -20.27 12.97 6.29
CA PRO A 533 -19.63 11.83 6.89
C PRO A 533 -18.37 12.27 7.64
N SER A 534 -18.16 11.74 8.83
CA SER A 534 -16.96 12.04 9.60
C SER A 534 -15.72 11.68 8.75
N PRO A 535 -14.55 12.31 8.98
CA PRO A 535 -13.32 11.95 8.28
C PRO A 535 -13.00 10.46 8.33
N GLN A 536 -13.44 9.76 9.39
CA GLN A 536 -13.27 8.32 9.57
C GLN A 536 -14.23 7.49 8.69
N GLU A 537 -15.49 7.91 8.54
CA GLU A 537 -16.48 7.24 7.68
C GLU A 537 -16.12 7.39 6.19
N ASN A 538 -15.55 8.52 5.78
CA ASN A 538 -15.05 8.73 4.42
C ASN A 538 -13.90 7.77 4.03
N GLU A 539 -13.25 7.13 5.02
CA GLU A 539 -12.22 6.15 4.77
C GLU A 539 -12.73 4.70 4.70
N GLU A 540 -13.97 4.41 5.05
CA GLU A 540 -14.52 3.05 5.00
C GLU A 540 -14.68 2.55 3.56
N CYS A 541 -14.33 1.28 3.34
CA CYS A 541 -14.42 0.61 2.05
C CYS A 541 -15.07 -0.77 2.20
N THR A 542 -15.75 -1.20 1.14
CA THR A 542 -16.23 -2.56 1.00
C THR A 542 -15.94 -3.09 -0.40
N ILE A 543 -15.81 -4.39 -0.52
CA ILE A 543 -15.66 -5.08 -1.79
C ILE A 543 -16.95 -5.84 -2.09
N ARG A 544 -17.41 -5.75 -3.33
CA ARG A 544 -18.43 -6.62 -3.90
C ARG A 544 -17.74 -7.65 -4.78
N ILE A 545 -17.95 -8.92 -4.51
CA ILE A 545 -17.44 -10.04 -5.30
C ILE A 545 -18.65 -10.78 -5.88
N PHE A 546 -18.68 -10.90 -7.19
CA PHE A 546 -19.72 -11.68 -7.90
C PHE A 546 -19.13 -13.04 -8.28
N SER A 547 -19.20 -14.02 -7.36
CA SER A 547 -18.72 -15.38 -7.54
C SER A 547 -19.49 -16.33 -6.61
N ALA A 548 -20.13 -17.34 -7.17
CA ALA A 548 -20.82 -18.33 -6.38
C ALA A 548 -19.84 -19.17 -5.52
N ALA A 549 -18.69 -19.52 -6.07
CA ALA A 549 -17.68 -20.30 -5.36
C ALA A 549 -17.20 -19.57 -4.10
N VAL A 550 -16.78 -18.29 -4.25
CA VAL A 550 -16.31 -17.47 -3.13
C VAL A 550 -17.43 -17.19 -2.13
N ALA A 551 -18.65 -16.87 -2.60
CA ALA A 551 -19.77 -16.59 -1.72
C ALA A 551 -20.17 -17.79 -0.87
N GLN A 552 -20.28 -18.99 -1.47
CA GLN A 552 -20.60 -20.24 -0.79
C GLN A 552 -19.52 -20.67 0.18
N GLU A 553 -18.25 -20.57 -0.22
CA GLU A 553 -17.11 -20.88 0.65
C GLU A 553 -17.14 -20.00 1.92
N ILE A 554 -17.27 -18.69 1.76
CA ILE A 554 -17.34 -17.76 2.89
C ILE A 554 -18.58 -17.98 3.74
N GLU A 555 -19.74 -18.27 3.12
CA GLU A 555 -20.96 -18.56 3.87
C GLU A 555 -20.81 -19.82 4.73
N ALA A 556 -20.34 -20.91 4.15
CA ALA A 556 -20.10 -22.17 4.87
C ALA A 556 -19.13 -21.97 6.03
N GLU A 557 -18.05 -21.25 5.79
CA GLU A 557 -17.03 -20.95 6.80
C GLU A 557 -17.53 -20.03 7.92
N MET A 558 -18.41 -19.10 7.62
CA MET A 558 -18.94 -18.15 8.61
C MET A 558 -20.16 -18.70 9.36
N VAL A 559 -20.98 -19.53 8.74
CA VAL A 559 -22.17 -20.16 9.37
C VAL A 559 -21.76 -21.33 10.27
N GLY A 560 -20.84 -22.20 9.86
CA GLY A 560 -20.47 -23.45 10.53
C GLY A 560 -19.77 -23.35 11.89
N LYS A 561 -19.68 -22.20 12.51
CA LYS A 561 -18.81 -21.96 13.68
C LYS A 561 -19.32 -22.32 15.08
N GLU A 562 -20.50 -22.84 15.28
CA GLU A 562 -21.05 -23.11 16.63
C GLU A 562 -21.20 -24.58 17.04
N GLU A 563 -20.83 -25.55 16.20
CA GLU A 563 -20.92 -26.97 16.61
C GLU A 563 -19.71 -27.50 17.39
N GLU A 564 -18.65 -26.72 17.60
CA GLU A 564 -17.42 -27.16 18.29
C GLU A 564 -17.00 -26.29 19.51
N SER A 565 -17.92 -25.63 20.20
CA SER A 565 -17.56 -24.88 21.43
C SER A 565 -18.34 -25.35 22.66
#